data_d04cb0646ff7815262e06fe5555d539d
#
_entry.id   d04cb0646ff7815262e06fe5555d539d
#
_cell.length_a   1.000
_cell.length_b   1.000
_cell.length_c   1.000
_cell.angle_alpha   90.00
_cell.angle_beta   90.00
_cell.angle_gamma   90.00
#
_symmetry.space_group_name_H-M   'P 1'
#
loop_
_entity.id
_entity.type
_entity.pdbx_description
1 polymer ?
#
loop_
_entity_poly.entity_id
_entity_poly.type
_entity_poly.pdbx_seq_one_letter_code
_entity_poly.pdbx_strand_id
1 'polypeptide(L)'
;MKNIRSNGHRGLLAGGNWIIDQVKLIDVYPQPEQLGNIRAQSQGTGGAPYNVLIDLAKSGVSFPLFGAGLVGDDALGRLILDDCRQHKIDIRHLGKTLKAPTSYTDVMTEQNHGRRTFFHARGANALWRGSDLEFGKTAPRIFHLGYLLLLDALDQPDARFGTKATRLLAEAQTAGVKTSVDVVSEDSDRFAKIVTPALKHVDYCILNEIEAGKTTGFKIRQQGGVLDTVALRHAAGALLQQGVRELVVIHFPEGAFARTRTGNDVWQSSLKLPQDYIAGTAGAGDAFCAGVLLGLHEGWELQRCLLTGVCVAAASLAHPTCTAGVKSLSSSLALGKKFGFRPKIASAG
;
A
#
# COMPACT_ATOMS: atom_id res chain seq x y z
N MET A 1 -0.33 -25.68 -6.11
CA MET A 1 -0.36 -24.65 -7.18
C MET A 1 0.48 -25.17 -8.35
N LYS A 2 -0.10 -25.28 -9.57
CA LYS A 2 0.68 -25.67 -10.76
C LYS A 2 1.73 -24.59 -11.01
N ASN A 3 2.99 -25.01 -11.26
CA ASN A 3 4.08 -24.14 -11.70
C ASN A 3 3.59 -23.25 -12.85
N ILE A 4 3.30 -21.99 -12.54
CA ILE A 4 3.08 -20.98 -13.57
C ILE A 4 4.45 -20.77 -14.21
N ARG A 5 4.63 -21.31 -15.42
CA ARG A 5 5.79 -21.01 -16.25
C ARG A 5 5.90 -19.51 -16.33
N SER A 6 6.95 -18.94 -15.77
CA SER A 6 7.25 -17.52 -15.88
C SER A 6 7.43 -17.21 -17.37
N ASN A 7 6.57 -16.40 -17.95
CA ASN A 7 6.69 -15.90 -19.33
C ASN A 7 7.91 -14.97 -19.52
N GLY A 8 9.00 -15.22 -18.84
CA GLY A 8 10.18 -14.35 -18.82
C GLY A 8 10.01 -13.07 -17.99
N HIS A 9 8.82 -12.78 -17.49
CA HIS A 9 8.53 -11.60 -16.69
C HIS A 9 9.16 -11.71 -15.30
N ARG A 10 9.93 -10.71 -14.90
CA ARG A 10 10.62 -10.66 -13.62
C ARG A 10 10.59 -9.24 -13.05
N GLY A 11 10.50 -9.15 -11.74
CA GLY A 11 10.52 -7.87 -11.04
C GLY A 11 9.15 -7.34 -10.68
N LEU A 12 9.15 -6.24 -9.97
CA LEU A 12 7.97 -5.55 -9.51
C LEU A 12 8.02 -4.09 -9.97
N LEU A 13 6.98 -3.68 -10.69
CA LEU A 13 6.74 -2.28 -11.05
C LEU A 13 5.69 -1.73 -10.08
N ALA A 14 6.03 -0.69 -9.32
CA ALA A 14 5.04 0.04 -8.53
C ALA A 14 4.84 1.43 -9.11
N GLY A 15 3.58 1.81 -9.30
CA GLY A 15 3.20 3.11 -9.84
C GLY A 15 2.10 3.77 -9.03
N GLY A 16 2.03 5.10 -9.11
CA GLY A 16 0.98 5.85 -8.43
C GLY A 16 1.50 7.07 -7.66
N ASN A 17 1.23 7.12 -6.37
CA ASN A 17 1.47 8.28 -5.51
C ASN A 17 2.89 8.31 -4.93
N TRP A 18 3.65 9.33 -5.31
CA TRP A 18 4.97 9.66 -4.78
C TRP A 18 4.85 10.92 -3.94
N ILE A 19 5.06 10.82 -2.63
CA ILE A 19 4.66 11.83 -1.65
C ILE A 19 5.82 12.15 -0.73
N ILE A 20 5.88 13.39 -0.25
CA ILE A 20 6.68 13.77 0.90
C ILE A 20 5.76 13.99 2.09
N ASP A 21 5.98 13.27 3.17
CA ASP A 21 5.27 13.47 4.42
C ASP A 21 6.02 14.50 5.27
N GLN A 22 5.35 15.61 5.58
CA GLN A 22 5.83 16.65 6.48
C GLN A 22 5.15 16.47 7.84
N VAL A 23 5.80 15.73 8.73
CA VAL A 23 5.24 15.42 10.06
C VAL A 23 5.50 16.59 11.00
N LYS A 24 4.43 17.12 11.58
CA LYS A 24 4.45 18.21 12.55
C LYS A 24 3.87 17.74 13.87
N LEU A 25 4.68 17.76 14.93
CA LEU A 25 4.21 17.50 16.29
C LEU A 25 3.61 18.81 16.83
N ILE A 26 2.31 18.82 17.10
CA ILE A 26 1.57 19.97 17.60
C ILE A 26 1.19 19.76 19.07
N ASP A 27 1.13 20.86 19.83
CA ASP A 27 0.71 20.81 21.24
C ASP A 27 -0.80 20.59 21.40
N VAL A 28 -1.59 21.19 20.53
CA VAL A 28 -3.04 21.09 20.50
C VAL A 28 -3.54 21.22 19.07
N TYR A 29 -4.64 20.53 18.76
CA TYR A 29 -5.38 20.77 17.53
C TYR A 29 -6.30 21.97 17.76
N PRO A 30 -5.99 23.17 17.20
CA PRO A 30 -6.73 24.38 17.53
C PRO A 30 -8.13 24.34 16.92
N GLN A 31 -9.06 25.06 17.56
CA GLN A 31 -10.33 25.37 16.94
C GLN A 31 -10.13 26.34 15.75
N PRO A 32 -11.07 26.44 14.81
CA PRO A 32 -11.00 27.47 13.77
C PRO A 32 -10.64 28.84 14.32
N GLU A 33 -9.77 29.57 13.61
CA GLU A 33 -9.28 30.92 13.97
C GLU A 33 -8.36 30.97 15.20
N GLN A 34 -8.00 29.83 15.81
CA GLN A 34 -7.08 29.76 16.94
C GLN A 34 -5.70 29.25 16.52
N LEU A 35 -4.70 29.48 17.36
CA LEU A 35 -3.31 29.11 17.14
C LEU A 35 -2.94 27.87 17.96
N GLY A 36 -2.34 26.87 17.30
CA GLY A 36 -1.59 25.79 17.92
C GLY A 36 -0.10 25.92 17.58
N ASN A 37 0.78 25.45 18.46
CA ASN A 37 2.22 25.52 18.23
C ASN A 37 2.76 24.22 17.65
N ILE A 38 3.65 24.31 16.66
CA ILE A 38 4.46 23.20 16.18
C ILE A 38 5.66 23.07 17.12
N ARG A 39 5.79 21.95 17.82
CA ARG A 39 6.85 21.64 18.78
C ARG A 39 8.07 20.98 18.13
N ALA A 40 7.83 20.20 17.10
CA ALA A 40 8.87 19.56 16.30
C ALA A 40 8.34 19.30 14.88
N GLN A 41 9.26 19.23 13.92
CA GLN A 41 8.93 18.79 12.58
C GLN A 41 9.97 17.83 12.05
N SER A 42 9.53 16.91 11.22
CA SER A 42 10.38 15.99 10.48
C SER A 42 9.81 15.80 9.08
N GLN A 43 10.65 15.36 8.18
CA GLN A 43 10.27 15.08 6.81
C GLN A 43 10.64 13.64 6.47
N GLY A 44 9.76 12.97 5.76
CA GLY A 44 9.97 11.63 5.22
C GLY A 44 9.38 11.52 3.83
N THR A 45 9.84 10.54 3.09
CA THR A 45 9.23 10.14 1.84
C THR A 45 8.07 9.18 2.11
N GLY A 46 7.07 9.17 1.24
CA GLY A 46 5.85 8.38 1.40
C GLY A 46 5.15 8.09 0.08
N GLY A 47 3.95 7.53 0.19
CA GLY A 47 3.15 7.04 -0.92
C GLY A 47 3.39 5.56 -1.20
N ALA A 48 2.30 4.83 -1.58
CA ALA A 48 2.36 3.37 -1.73
C ALA A 48 3.51 2.88 -2.61
N PRO A 49 3.69 3.36 -3.87
CA PRO A 49 4.77 2.84 -4.72
C PRO A 49 6.15 3.08 -4.13
N TYR A 50 6.39 4.27 -3.52
CA TYR A 50 7.66 4.56 -2.87
C TYR A 50 7.91 3.58 -1.71
N ASN A 51 6.98 3.52 -0.76
CA ASN A 51 7.13 2.71 0.45
C ASN A 51 7.32 1.22 0.11
N VAL A 52 6.49 0.67 -0.78
CA VAL A 52 6.58 -0.72 -1.23
C VAL A 52 7.94 -1.01 -1.86
N LEU A 53 8.43 -0.16 -2.76
CA LEU A 53 9.70 -0.38 -3.45
C LEU A 53 10.92 -0.27 -2.52
N ILE A 54 10.93 0.72 -1.62
CA ILE A 54 12.01 0.90 -0.64
C ILE A 54 12.04 -0.27 0.34
N ASP A 55 10.89 -0.72 0.83
CA ASP A 55 10.81 -1.85 1.75
C ASP A 55 11.25 -3.16 1.09
N LEU A 56 10.92 -3.37 -0.18
CA LEU A 56 11.43 -4.49 -0.97
C LEU A 56 12.96 -4.39 -1.17
N ALA A 57 13.47 -3.22 -1.54
CA ALA A 57 14.91 -3.00 -1.73
C ALA A 57 15.69 -3.28 -0.43
N LYS A 58 15.22 -2.74 0.70
CA LYS A 58 15.80 -2.98 2.03
C LYS A 58 15.67 -4.44 2.47
N SER A 59 14.60 -5.12 2.08
CA SER A 59 14.43 -6.56 2.33
C SER A 59 15.43 -7.43 1.55
N GLY A 60 16.15 -6.84 0.59
CA GLY A 60 17.21 -7.52 -0.17
C GLY A 60 16.68 -8.44 -1.26
N VAL A 61 15.59 -8.06 -1.95
CA VAL A 61 15.05 -8.84 -3.07
C VAL A 61 16.05 -8.94 -4.21
N SER A 62 16.06 -10.08 -4.92
CA SER A 62 16.98 -10.35 -6.03
C SER A 62 16.40 -10.01 -7.40
N PHE A 63 15.15 -9.59 -7.46
CA PHE A 63 14.48 -9.20 -8.70
C PHE A 63 14.51 -7.67 -8.91
N PRO A 64 14.40 -7.21 -10.16
CA PRO A 64 14.40 -5.78 -10.46
C PRO A 64 13.18 -5.07 -9.87
N LEU A 65 13.39 -3.83 -9.44
CA LEU A 65 12.37 -2.94 -8.92
C LEU A 65 12.25 -1.73 -9.84
N PHE A 66 11.02 -1.39 -10.23
CA PHE A 66 10.72 -0.30 -11.15
C PHE A 66 9.72 0.66 -10.52
N GLY A 67 10.02 1.96 -10.57
CA GLY A 67 9.13 3.02 -10.12
C GLY A 67 8.47 3.74 -11.29
N ALA A 68 7.14 3.98 -11.19
CA ALA A 68 6.38 4.72 -12.18
C ALA A 68 5.49 5.79 -11.54
N GLY A 69 5.44 6.98 -12.13
CA GLY A 69 4.67 8.09 -11.56
C GLY A 69 5.13 9.44 -12.06
N LEU A 70 4.79 10.49 -11.32
CA LEU A 70 5.15 11.85 -11.65
C LEU A 70 5.48 12.64 -10.38
N VAL A 71 6.63 13.30 -10.36
CA VAL A 71 7.02 14.25 -9.31
C VAL A 71 7.20 15.65 -9.89
N GLY A 72 7.20 16.67 -9.05
CA GLY A 72 7.55 18.04 -9.46
C GLY A 72 9.04 18.14 -9.83
N ASP A 73 9.39 19.05 -10.72
CA ASP A 73 10.80 19.40 -10.96
C ASP A 73 11.29 20.41 -9.90
N ASP A 74 11.26 19.97 -8.65
CA ASP A 74 11.58 20.74 -7.45
C ASP A 74 12.52 19.95 -6.51
N ALA A 75 12.85 20.54 -5.36
CA ALA A 75 13.75 19.92 -4.39
C ALA A 75 13.18 18.62 -3.80
N LEU A 76 11.85 18.56 -3.57
CA LEU A 76 11.19 17.38 -3.03
C LEU A 76 11.15 16.23 -4.05
N GLY A 77 10.91 16.55 -5.32
CA GLY A 77 10.98 15.55 -6.40
C GLY A 77 12.39 14.99 -6.56
N ARG A 78 13.42 15.84 -6.48
CA ARG A 78 14.82 15.38 -6.50
C ARG A 78 15.12 14.44 -5.34
N LEU A 79 14.67 14.77 -4.12
CA LEU A 79 14.85 13.91 -2.94
C LEU A 79 14.30 12.50 -3.19
N ILE A 80 13.07 12.37 -3.71
CA ILE A 80 12.44 11.07 -4.03
C ILE A 80 13.28 10.32 -5.07
N LEU A 81 13.67 10.98 -6.16
CA LEU A 81 14.40 10.35 -7.25
C LEU A 81 15.78 9.88 -6.80
N ASP A 82 16.49 10.65 -6.00
CA ASP A 82 17.84 10.33 -5.53
C ASP A 82 17.80 9.17 -4.54
N ASP A 83 16.82 9.12 -3.65
CA ASP A 83 16.66 8.01 -2.73
C ASP A 83 16.30 6.70 -3.47
N CYS A 84 15.42 6.76 -4.48
CA CYS A 84 15.16 5.62 -5.34
C CYS A 84 16.42 5.09 -6.03
N ARG A 85 17.29 5.99 -6.54
CA ARG A 85 18.59 5.60 -7.16
C ARG A 85 19.51 4.94 -6.15
N GLN A 86 19.62 5.48 -4.92
CA GLN A 86 20.44 4.90 -3.85
C GLN A 86 20.00 3.46 -3.54
N HIS A 87 18.71 3.18 -3.61
CA HIS A 87 18.12 1.85 -3.42
C HIS A 87 18.07 0.99 -4.69
N LYS A 88 18.72 1.43 -5.79
CA LYS A 88 18.79 0.71 -7.07
C LYS A 88 17.42 0.42 -7.70
N ILE A 89 16.44 1.29 -7.45
CA ILE A 89 15.14 1.25 -8.10
C ILE A 89 15.27 1.92 -9.46
N ASP A 90 14.83 1.25 -10.50
CA ASP A 90 14.78 1.82 -11.85
C ASP A 90 13.64 2.83 -11.96
N ILE A 91 13.98 4.08 -12.22
CA ILE A 91 13.06 5.22 -12.26
C ILE A 91 12.77 5.74 -13.68
N ARG A 92 13.02 4.95 -14.72
CA ARG A 92 12.78 5.39 -16.11
C ARG A 92 11.33 5.83 -16.37
N HIS A 93 10.38 5.28 -15.63
CA HIS A 93 8.96 5.61 -15.69
C HIS A 93 8.50 6.56 -14.57
N LEU A 94 9.43 7.13 -13.79
CA LEU A 94 9.14 8.16 -12.81
C LEU A 94 9.57 9.53 -13.37
N GLY A 95 8.61 10.20 -14.01
CA GLY A 95 8.83 11.46 -14.71
C GLY A 95 8.87 12.67 -13.78
N LYS A 96 9.27 13.82 -14.35
CA LYS A 96 9.22 15.15 -13.71
C LYS A 96 8.29 16.08 -14.47
N THR A 97 7.69 17.04 -13.75
CA THR A 97 6.85 18.09 -14.35
C THR A 97 7.09 19.46 -13.73
N LEU A 98 7.04 20.49 -14.58
CA LEU A 98 6.99 21.90 -14.15
C LEU A 98 5.56 22.41 -13.91
N LYS A 99 4.54 21.59 -14.24
CA LYS A 99 3.12 22.00 -14.19
C LYS A 99 2.53 21.97 -12.79
N ALA A 100 3.15 21.24 -11.86
CA ALA A 100 2.71 21.13 -10.48
C ALA A 100 3.92 20.79 -9.58
N PRO A 101 3.91 21.19 -8.31
CA PRO A 101 4.92 20.79 -7.34
C PRO A 101 4.81 19.31 -7.02
N THR A 102 5.86 18.75 -6.44
CA THR A 102 5.81 17.40 -5.85
C THR A 102 4.70 17.31 -4.82
N SER A 103 3.95 16.23 -4.85
CA SER A 103 2.86 15.96 -3.91
C SER A 103 3.40 15.82 -2.49
N TYR A 104 2.68 16.34 -1.51
CA TYR A 104 3.08 16.23 -0.11
C TYR A 104 1.86 16.08 0.81
N THR A 105 2.12 15.61 2.01
CA THR A 105 1.11 15.53 3.07
C THR A 105 1.64 16.20 4.32
N ASP A 106 0.94 17.21 4.83
CA ASP A 106 1.14 17.71 6.18
C ASP A 106 0.45 16.75 7.16
N VAL A 107 1.25 16.10 8.00
CA VAL A 107 0.78 15.14 9.01
C VAL A 107 0.83 15.85 10.37
N MET A 108 -0.31 16.38 10.81
CA MET A 108 -0.43 16.97 12.14
C MET A 108 -0.59 15.87 13.18
N THR A 109 0.38 15.73 14.08
CA THR A 109 0.39 14.74 15.14
C THR A 109 0.23 15.44 16.49
N GLU A 110 -0.85 15.19 17.20
CA GLU A 110 -1.11 15.76 18.52
C GLU A 110 -0.22 15.11 19.59
N GLN A 111 0.53 15.90 20.34
CA GLN A 111 1.53 15.42 21.32
C GLN A 111 0.93 14.53 22.40
N ASN A 112 -0.24 14.90 22.93
CA ASN A 112 -0.83 14.24 24.11
C ASN A 112 -1.48 12.90 23.80
N HIS A 113 -2.02 12.72 22.58
CA HIS A 113 -2.81 11.56 22.21
C HIS A 113 -2.28 10.80 21.00
N GLY A 114 -1.24 11.32 20.33
CA GLY A 114 -0.67 10.73 19.11
C GLY A 114 -1.64 10.67 17.93
N ARG A 115 -2.80 11.36 18.01
CA ARG A 115 -3.77 11.42 16.93
C ARG A 115 -3.18 12.15 15.75
N ARG A 116 -3.47 11.64 14.55
CA ARG A 116 -2.97 12.22 13.30
C ARG A 116 -4.11 12.72 12.45
N THR A 117 -3.87 13.86 11.80
CA THR A 117 -4.74 14.42 10.77
C THR A 117 -3.87 14.72 9.56
N PHE A 118 -4.37 14.38 8.38
CA PHE A 118 -3.62 14.46 7.13
C PHE A 118 -4.20 15.55 6.25
N PHE A 119 -3.35 16.47 5.80
CA PHE A 119 -3.69 17.47 4.79
C PHE A 119 -2.85 17.21 3.56
N HIS A 120 -3.49 16.69 2.51
CA HIS A 120 -2.81 16.20 1.33
C HIS A 120 -2.89 17.18 0.16
N ALA A 121 -1.73 17.56 -0.37
CA ALA A 121 -1.59 18.30 -1.61
C ALA A 121 -1.34 17.35 -2.77
N ARG A 122 -2.29 17.23 -3.67
CA ARG A 122 -2.28 16.30 -4.82
C ARG A 122 -1.08 16.50 -5.74
N GLY A 123 -0.67 17.75 -6.01
CA GLY A 123 0.52 18.08 -6.76
C GLY A 123 0.68 17.34 -8.08
N ALA A 124 1.89 16.90 -8.38
CA ALA A 124 2.24 16.20 -9.62
C ALA A 124 1.51 14.86 -9.79
N ASN A 125 1.18 14.15 -8.70
CA ASN A 125 0.44 12.89 -8.77
C ASN A 125 -0.91 13.04 -9.45
N ALA A 126 -1.58 14.18 -9.28
CA ALA A 126 -2.86 14.48 -9.93
C ALA A 126 -2.78 14.46 -11.46
N LEU A 127 -1.59 14.72 -12.02
CA LEU A 127 -1.37 14.83 -13.46
C LEU A 127 -0.89 13.52 -14.10
N TRP A 128 -0.49 12.52 -13.33
CA TRP A 128 0.05 11.28 -13.86
C TRP A 128 -1.03 10.44 -14.55
N ARG A 129 -0.73 10.00 -15.77
CA ARG A 129 -1.67 9.29 -16.66
C ARG A 129 -1.28 7.85 -16.94
N GLY A 130 -0.07 7.41 -16.56
CA GLY A 130 0.43 6.08 -16.88
C GLY A 130 0.67 5.80 -18.37
N SER A 131 0.52 6.80 -19.23
CA SER A 131 0.62 6.65 -20.69
C SER A 131 2.02 6.36 -21.23
N ASP A 132 3.02 6.50 -20.37
CA ASP A 132 4.44 6.22 -20.62
C ASP A 132 4.85 4.80 -20.24
N LEU A 133 3.91 3.99 -19.72
CA LEU A 133 4.18 2.62 -19.32
C LEU A 133 4.12 1.66 -20.51
N GLU A 134 5.26 1.05 -20.81
CA GLU A 134 5.39 0.02 -21.83
C GLU A 134 5.61 -1.34 -21.17
N PHE A 135 4.51 -1.95 -20.69
CA PHE A 135 4.56 -3.23 -19.94
C PHE A 135 5.29 -4.35 -20.68
N GLY A 136 5.19 -4.41 -22.02
CA GLY A 136 5.89 -5.40 -22.82
C GLY A 136 7.40 -5.23 -22.86
N LYS A 137 7.92 -4.00 -22.69
CA LYS A 137 9.38 -3.73 -22.65
C LYS A 137 9.94 -3.89 -21.23
N THR A 138 9.23 -3.40 -20.22
CA THR A 138 9.65 -3.53 -18.82
C THR A 138 9.45 -4.95 -18.33
N ALA A 139 8.41 -5.64 -18.82
CA ALA A 139 8.05 -7.01 -18.52
C ALA A 139 8.12 -7.38 -17.01
N PRO A 140 7.54 -6.57 -16.09
CA PRO A 140 7.51 -6.91 -14.68
C PRO A 140 6.60 -8.13 -14.47
N ARG A 141 6.88 -8.93 -13.44
CA ARG A 141 5.97 -10.02 -13.05
C ARG A 141 4.70 -9.48 -12.40
N ILE A 142 4.82 -8.41 -11.60
CA ILE A 142 3.71 -7.76 -10.90
C ILE A 142 3.77 -6.25 -11.16
N PHE A 143 2.63 -5.68 -11.49
CA PHE A 143 2.38 -4.24 -11.45
C PHE A 143 1.49 -3.91 -10.25
N HIS A 144 1.99 -3.13 -9.31
CA HIS A 144 1.25 -2.62 -8.16
C HIS A 144 0.88 -1.15 -8.38
N LEU A 145 -0.41 -0.83 -8.34
CA LEU A 145 -0.94 0.53 -8.49
C LEU A 145 -1.50 1.03 -7.16
N GLY A 146 -0.90 2.05 -6.58
CA GLY A 146 -1.31 2.64 -5.28
C GLY A 146 -1.04 4.14 -5.20
N TYR A 147 -1.95 4.94 -4.67
CA TYR A 147 -3.28 4.57 -4.19
C TYR A 147 -4.35 4.94 -5.21
N LEU A 148 -5.32 4.07 -5.47
CA LEU A 148 -6.57 4.51 -6.10
C LEU A 148 -7.24 5.58 -5.20
N LEU A 149 -8.06 6.47 -5.78
CA LEU A 149 -8.70 7.63 -5.15
C LEU A 149 -7.78 8.86 -4.97
N LEU A 150 -6.46 8.72 -5.15
CA LEU A 150 -5.52 9.85 -5.08
C LEU A 150 -4.85 10.20 -6.43
N LEU A 151 -5.24 9.57 -7.52
CA LEU A 151 -4.65 9.74 -8.85
C LEU A 151 -5.65 10.43 -9.79
N ASP A 152 -5.86 11.75 -9.63
CA ASP A 152 -6.97 12.48 -10.26
C ASP A 152 -7.09 12.23 -11.77
N ALA A 153 -5.97 12.20 -12.51
CA ALA A 153 -6.01 11.93 -13.95
C ALA A 153 -6.37 10.47 -14.28
N LEU A 154 -5.99 9.51 -13.43
CA LEU A 154 -6.32 8.09 -13.59
C LEU A 154 -7.71 7.75 -13.04
N ASP A 155 -8.18 8.49 -12.04
CA ASP A 155 -9.52 8.35 -11.47
C ASP A 155 -10.61 8.89 -12.40
N GLN A 156 -10.23 9.62 -13.48
CA GLN A 156 -11.19 10.13 -14.47
C GLN A 156 -11.95 9.00 -15.18
N PRO A 157 -13.21 9.24 -15.55
CA PRO A 157 -14.00 8.26 -16.29
C PRO A 157 -13.33 7.80 -17.59
N ASP A 158 -13.51 6.52 -17.90
CA ASP A 158 -13.20 5.90 -19.19
C ASP A 158 -14.43 5.16 -19.71
N ALA A 159 -14.82 5.43 -20.95
CA ALA A 159 -16.07 4.92 -21.52
C ALA A 159 -16.13 3.38 -21.60
N ARG A 160 -14.99 2.70 -21.73
CA ARG A 160 -14.91 1.24 -21.85
C ARG A 160 -14.61 0.54 -20.54
N PHE A 161 -13.77 1.15 -19.70
CA PHE A 161 -13.22 0.50 -18.51
C PHE A 161 -13.77 1.07 -17.19
N GLY A 162 -14.61 2.11 -17.25
CA GLY A 162 -15.12 2.82 -16.09
C GLY A 162 -14.18 3.93 -15.61
N THR A 163 -12.89 3.64 -15.41
CA THR A 163 -11.87 4.66 -15.10
C THR A 163 -10.60 4.44 -15.94
N LYS A 164 -9.78 5.48 -16.06
CA LYS A 164 -8.46 5.36 -16.73
C LYS A 164 -7.50 4.48 -15.94
N ALA A 165 -7.60 4.44 -14.61
CA ALA A 165 -6.84 3.50 -13.78
C ALA A 165 -7.19 2.04 -14.14
N THR A 166 -8.47 1.75 -14.30
CA THR A 166 -8.94 0.42 -14.74
C THR A 166 -8.39 0.05 -16.13
N ARG A 167 -8.36 1.01 -17.06
CA ARG A 167 -7.74 0.79 -18.37
C ARG A 167 -6.26 0.45 -18.25
N LEU A 168 -5.50 1.18 -17.42
CA LEU A 168 -4.08 0.92 -17.21
C LEU A 168 -3.83 -0.49 -16.65
N LEU A 169 -4.66 -0.93 -15.68
CA LEU A 169 -4.61 -2.30 -15.15
C LEU A 169 -4.94 -3.35 -16.24
N ALA A 170 -5.93 -3.09 -17.09
CA ALA A 170 -6.27 -3.97 -18.21
C ALA A 170 -5.14 -4.08 -19.24
N GLU A 171 -4.45 -2.98 -19.53
CA GLU A 171 -3.26 -2.96 -20.40
C GLU A 171 -2.11 -3.81 -19.81
N ALA A 172 -1.85 -3.70 -18.50
CA ALA A 172 -0.88 -4.55 -17.82
C ALA A 172 -1.22 -6.04 -17.94
N GLN A 173 -2.49 -6.41 -17.72
CA GLN A 173 -2.95 -7.80 -17.87
C GLN A 173 -2.83 -8.30 -19.30
N THR A 174 -3.14 -7.47 -20.30
CA THR A 174 -3.00 -7.81 -21.71
C THR A 174 -1.54 -8.11 -22.05
N ALA A 175 -0.60 -7.44 -21.42
CA ALA A 175 0.83 -7.72 -21.54
C ALA A 175 1.31 -8.94 -20.70
N GLY A 176 0.41 -9.65 -20.03
CA GLY A 176 0.75 -10.84 -19.22
C GLY A 176 1.29 -10.52 -17.82
N VAL A 177 1.16 -9.27 -17.37
CA VAL A 177 1.61 -8.81 -16.05
C VAL A 177 0.51 -9.05 -15.02
N LYS A 178 0.84 -9.58 -13.85
CA LYS A 178 -0.08 -9.66 -12.71
C LYS A 178 -0.30 -8.28 -12.11
N THR A 179 -1.54 -7.98 -11.77
CA THR A 179 -1.91 -6.67 -11.23
C THR A 179 -2.22 -6.74 -9.75
N SER A 180 -1.78 -5.73 -9.02
CA SER A 180 -2.09 -5.52 -7.61
C SER A 180 -2.53 -4.09 -7.38
N VAL A 181 -3.46 -3.87 -6.47
CA VAL A 181 -3.89 -2.53 -6.08
C VAL A 181 -3.91 -2.36 -4.58
N ASP A 182 -3.69 -1.13 -4.18
CA ASP A 182 -3.95 -0.58 -2.87
C ASP A 182 -4.83 0.68 -3.02
N VAL A 183 -5.50 1.06 -1.95
CA VAL A 183 -6.46 2.18 -1.91
C VAL A 183 -6.09 3.08 -0.74
N VAL A 184 -6.50 4.32 -0.78
CA VAL A 184 -6.38 5.19 0.40
C VAL A 184 -7.66 5.15 1.23
N SER A 185 -7.53 5.20 2.55
CA SER A 185 -8.66 5.31 3.47
C SER A 185 -9.27 6.72 3.43
N GLU A 186 -9.70 7.18 2.26
CA GLU A 186 -10.34 8.47 2.04
C GLU A 186 -11.73 8.48 2.67
N ASP A 187 -12.12 9.60 3.27
CA ASP A 187 -13.49 9.79 3.75
C ASP A 187 -14.38 10.37 2.65
N SER A 188 -14.81 9.51 1.73
CA SER A 188 -15.65 9.86 0.58
C SER A 188 -16.54 8.72 0.13
N ASP A 189 -17.48 9.02 -0.77
CA ASP A 189 -18.38 8.06 -1.43
C ASP A 189 -17.86 7.55 -2.79
N ARG A 190 -16.59 7.87 -3.14
CA ARG A 190 -16.03 7.58 -4.47
C ARG A 190 -15.63 6.12 -4.69
N PHE A 191 -15.60 5.30 -3.63
CA PHE A 191 -15.16 3.89 -3.69
C PHE A 191 -15.90 3.10 -4.77
N ALA A 192 -17.23 3.21 -4.83
CA ALA A 192 -18.05 2.50 -5.82
C ALA A 192 -17.72 2.91 -7.27
N LYS A 193 -17.36 4.19 -7.49
CA LYS A 193 -17.11 4.74 -8.82
C LYS A 193 -15.70 4.47 -9.32
N ILE A 194 -14.72 4.36 -8.43
CA ILE A 194 -13.30 4.30 -8.77
C ILE A 194 -12.71 2.91 -8.49
N VAL A 195 -12.95 2.36 -7.29
CA VAL A 195 -12.34 1.08 -6.87
C VAL A 195 -13.08 -0.09 -7.53
N THR A 196 -14.41 -0.13 -7.46
CA THR A 196 -15.21 -1.26 -7.96
C THR A 196 -14.95 -1.59 -9.44
N PRO A 197 -14.89 -0.64 -10.39
CA PRO A 197 -14.54 -0.95 -11.77
C PRO A 197 -13.15 -1.58 -11.93
N ALA A 198 -12.18 -1.16 -11.11
CA ALA A 198 -10.80 -1.65 -11.18
C ALA A 198 -10.68 -3.12 -10.78
N LEU A 199 -11.52 -3.61 -9.85
CA LEU A 199 -11.42 -4.98 -9.31
C LEU A 199 -11.45 -6.07 -10.38
N LYS A 200 -12.13 -5.87 -11.52
CA LYS A 200 -12.17 -6.82 -12.65
C LYS A 200 -10.81 -7.01 -13.32
N HIS A 201 -9.90 -6.07 -13.12
CA HIS A 201 -8.54 -6.09 -13.66
C HIS A 201 -7.48 -6.13 -12.56
N VAL A 202 -7.83 -6.74 -11.41
CA VAL A 202 -6.94 -6.94 -10.27
C VAL A 202 -6.77 -8.42 -9.99
N ASP A 203 -5.53 -8.90 -10.01
CA ASP A 203 -5.19 -10.27 -9.58
C ASP A 203 -5.07 -10.33 -8.05
N TYR A 204 -4.43 -9.35 -7.43
CA TYR A 204 -4.17 -9.28 -5.98
C TYR A 204 -4.71 -7.98 -5.40
N CYS A 205 -5.78 -8.05 -4.62
CA CYS A 205 -6.38 -6.91 -3.93
C CYS A 205 -5.89 -6.93 -2.47
N ILE A 206 -5.05 -5.95 -2.09
CA ILE A 206 -4.45 -5.88 -0.75
C ILE A 206 -4.95 -4.59 -0.10
N LEU A 207 -5.83 -4.70 0.89
CA LEU A 207 -6.52 -3.57 1.52
C LEU A 207 -6.46 -3.68 3.05
N ASN A 208 -6.68 -2.56 3.74
CA ASN A 208 -7.01 -2.63 5.16
C ASN A 208 -8.51 -2.90 5.37
N GLU A 209 -8.90 -3.17 6.63
CA GLU A 209 -10.29 -3.48 6.98
C GLU A 209 -11.26 -2.31 6.75
N ILE A 210 -10.78 -1.07 6.82
CA ILE A 210 -11.60 0.13 6.58
C ILE A 210 -11.90 0.26 5.09
N GLU A 211 -10.90 0.13 4.26
CA GLU A 211 -11.00 0.19 2.79
C GLU A 211 -11.86 -0.95 2.24
N ALA A 212 -11.64 -2.18 2.75
CA ALA A 212 -12.47 -3.32 2.40
C ALA A 212 -13.94 -3.09 2.80
N GLY A 213 -14.18 -2.53 4.00
CA GLY A 213 -15.49 -2.15 4.46
C GLY A 213 -16.16 -1.09 3.58
N LYS A 214 -15.46 0.00 3.26
CA LYS A 214 -15.95 1.07 2.38
C LYS A 214 -16.22 0.59 0.95
N THR A 215 -15.40 -0.32 0.42
CA THR A 215 -15.58 -0.87 -0.93
C THR A 215 -16.78 -1.81 -1.02
N THR A 216 -17.05 -2.58 0.03
CA THR A 216 -18.06 -3.64 0.01
C THR A 216 -19.36 -3.32 0.76
N GLY A 217 -19.34 -2.28 1.60
CA GLY A 217 -20.46 -1.92 2.47
C GLY A 217 -20.54 -2.72 3.78
N PHE A 218 -19.64 -3.69 4.02
CA PHE A 218 -19.63 -4.47 5.26
C PHE A 218 -19.01 -3.68 6.41
N LYS A 219 -19.68 -3.72 7.58
CA LYS A 219 -19.14 -3.14 8.81
C LYS A 219 -18.22 -4.14 9.50
N ILE A 220 -16.93 -4.07 9.20
CA ILE A 220 -15.91 -5.02 9.69
C ILE A 220 -15.49 -4.75 11.15
N ARG A 221 -15.68 -3.53 11.65
CA ARG A 221 -15.47 -3.18 13.06
C ARG A 221 -16.79 -2.89 13.74
N GLN A 222 -17.04 -3.55 14.88
CA GLN A 222 -18.20 -3.28 15.75
C GLN A 222 -17.94 -2.10 16.68
N GLN A 223 -18.93 -1.69 17.48
CA GLN A 223 -18.72 -0.72 18.56
C GLN A 223 -17.61 -1.21 19.51
N GLY A 224 -16.75 -0.28 19.95
CA GLY A 224 -15.57 -0.63 20.77
C GLY A 224 -14.37 -1.14 19.97
N GLY A 225 -14.44 -1.12 18.62
CA GLY A 225 -13.29 -1.48 17.76
C GLY A 225 -13.06 -2.99 17.61
N VAL A 226 -13.98 -3.84 18.09
CA VAL A 226 -13.88 -5.29 17.98
C VAL A 226 -13.98 -5.73 16.50
N LEU A 227 -13.07 -6.59 16.06
CA LEU A 227 -13.05 -7.14 14.72
C LEU A 227 -14.20 -8.16 14.55
N ASP A 228 -15.03 -7.95 13.54
CA ASP A 228 -16.04 -8.92 13.10
C ASP A 228 -15.45 -9.82 12.02
N THR A 229 -15.02 -11.03 12.41
CA THR A 229 -14.38 -11.98 11.50
C THR A 229 -15.35 -12.56 10.46
N VAL A 230 -16.65 -12.59 10.74
CA VAL A 230 -17.68 -13.00 9.77
C VAL A 230 -17.85 -11.92 8.71
N ALA A 231 -18.03 -10.67 9.12
CA ALA A 231 -18.14 -9.54 8.20
C ALA A 231 -16.85 -9.39 7.34
N LEU A 232 -15.68 -9.61 7.92
CA LEU A 232 -14.40 -9.60 7.20
C LEU A 232 -14.37 -10.68 6.10
N ARG A 233 -14.78 -11.91 6.41
CA ARG A 233 -14.87 -13.00 5.42
C ARG A 233 -15.87 -12.70 4.30
N HIS A 234 -17.02 -12.11 4.65
CA HIS A 234 -18.02 -11.67 3.67
C HIS A 234 -17.48 -10.55 2.77
N ALA A 235 -16.77 -9.56 3.33
CA ALA A 235 -16.15 -8.50 2.56
C ALA A 235 -15.12 -9.06 1.56
N ALA A 236 -14.25 -9.98 1.98
CA ALA A 236 -13.30 -10.63 1.08
C ALA A 236 -14.03 -11.43 -0.03
N GLY A 237 -15.11 -12.13 0.30
CA GLY A 237 -15.96 -12.83 -0.67
C GLY A 237 -16.60 -11.89 -1.67
N ALA A 238 -17.11 -10.73 -1.21
CA ALA A 238 -17.72 -9.71 -2.06
C ALA A 238 -16.71 -9.09 -3.03
N LEU A 239 -15.47 -8.79 -2.59
CA LEU A 239 -14.40 -8.30 -3.46
C LEU A 239 -14.06 -9.31 -4.58
N LEU A 240 -14.02 -10.60 -4.26
CA LEU A 240 -13.86 -11.65 -5.28
C LEU A 240 -15.05 -11.70 -6.24
N GLN A 241 -16.28 -11.59 -5.75
CA GLN A 241 -17.48 -11.54 -6.59
C GLN A 241 -17.53 -10.30 -7.47
N GLN A 242 -17.06 -9.14 -6.99
CA GLN A 242 -16.94 -7.90 -7.75
C GLN A 242 -15.87 -7.95 -8.84
N GLY A 243 -15.01 -8.97 -8.84
CA GLY A 243 -14.12 -9.21 -9.97
C GLY A 243 -12.66 -9.50 -9.66
N VAL A 244 -12.20 -9.41 -8.40
CA VAL A 244 -10.81 -9.77 -8.06
C VAL A 244 -10.53 -11.20 -8.53
N ARG A 245 -9.42 -11.38 -9.25
CA ARG A 245 -9.22 -12.58 -10.07
C ARG A 245 -8.58 -13.74 -9.33
N GLU A 246 -7.71 -13.49 -8.36
CA GLU A 246 -6.95 -14.56 -7.69
C GLU A 246 -7.02 -14.50 -6.18
N LEU A 247 -6.75 -13.31 -5.58
CA LEU A 247 -6.49 -13.20 -4.16
C LEU A 247 -6.98 -11.87 -3.61
N VAL A 248 -7.70 -11.91 -2.51
CA VAL A 248 -7.97 -10.78 -1.63
C VAL A 248 -7.19 -10.97 -0.33
N VAL A 249 -6.47 -9.94 0.09
CA VAL A 249 -5.79 -9.87 1.38
C VAL A 249 -6.30 -8.64 2.13
N ILE A 250 -6.77 -8.84 3.35
CA ILE A 250 -7.22 -7.75 4.23
C ILE A 250 -6.34 -7.76 5.47
N HIS A 251 -5.62 -6.66 5.71
CA HIS A 251 -4.80 -6.49 6.91
C HIS A 251 -5.46 -5.57 7.92
N PHE A 252 -5.16 -5.77 9.18
CA PHE A 252 -5.72 -5.04 10.31
C PHE A 252 -4.77 -5.13 11.53
N PRO A 253 -4.93 -4.33 12.60
CA PRO A 253 -4.00 -4.30 13.72
C PRO A 253 -3.74 -5.65 14.40
N GLU A 254 -4.72 -6.56 14.43
CA GLU A 254 -4.60 -7.88 15.04
C GLU A 254 -3.93 -8.92 14.12
N GLY A 255 -3.87 -8.64 12.79
CA GLY A 255 -3.30 -9.58 11.84
C GLY A 255 -3.69 -9.35 10.39
N ALA A 256 -3.82 -10.43 9.65
CA ALA A 256 -4.25 -10.43 8.26
C ALA A 256 -5.10 -11.65 7.94
N PHE A 257 -5.99 -11.47 6.99
CA PHE A 257 -6.82 -12.51 6.39
C PHE A 257 -6.64 -12.51 4.88
N ALA A 258 -6.54 -13.68 4.28
CA ALA A 258 -6.50 -13.83 2.84
C ALA A 258 -7.50 -14.88 2.38
N ARG A 259 -8.17 -14.60 1.25
CA ARG A 259 -9.08 -15.52 0.56
C ARG A 259 -8.70 -15.61 -0.91
N THR A 260 -8.46 -16.83 -1.37
CA THR A 260 -8.26 -17.09 -2.79
C THR A 260 -9.59 -17.21 -3.54
N ARG A 261 -9.56 -17.05 -4.86
CA ARG A 261 -10.71 -17.28 -5.73
C ARG A 261 -11.26 -18.71 -5.62
N THR A 262 -10.44 -19.67 -5.26
CA THR A 262 -10.82 -21.08 -5.06
C THR A 262 -11.39 -21.35 -3.67
N GLY A 263 -11.53 -20.33 -2.82
CA GLY A 263 -12.16 -20.44 -1.49
C GLY A 263 -11.21 -20.87 -0.36
N ASN A 264 -9.90 -20.88 -0.60
CA ASN A 264 -8.93 -21.15 0.48
C ASN A 264 -8.76 -19.91 1.36
N ASP A 265 -9.01 -20.04 2.64
CA ASP A 265 -8.88 -19.00 3.67
C ASP A 265 -7.61 -19.20 4.48
N VAL A 266 -6.85 -18.13 4.66
CA VAL A 266 -5.63 -18.12 5.47
C VAL A 266 -5.66 -16.95 6.44
N TRP A 267 -5.39 -17.22 7.73
CA TRP A 267 -5.30 -16.23 8.79
C TRP A 267 -3.86 -16.16 9.31
N GLN A 268 -3.38 -14.95 9.56
CA GLN A 268 -2.09 -14.72 10.19
C GLN A 268 -2.24 -13.64 11.27
N SER A 269 -1.96 -13.98 12.53
CA SER A 269 -1.92 -13.01 13.61
C SER A 269 -0.71 -12.09 13.49
N SER A 270 -0.85 -10.82 13.88
CA SER A 270 0.26 -9.88 13.98
C SER A 270 1.17 -10.21 15.16
N LEU A 271 2.35 -9.59 15.21
CA LEU A 271 3.31 -9.79 16.29
C LEU A 271 2.81 -9.16 17.60
N LYS A 272 3.16 -9.78 18.74
CA LYS A 272 2.88 -9.25 20.06
C LYS A 272 3.97 -8.24 20.45
N LEU A 273 3.93 -7.06 19.83
CA LEU A 273 4.90 -6.01 20.07
C LEU A 273 4.62 -5.29 21.40
N PRO A 274 5.64 -4.98 22.20
CA PRO A 274 5.48 -4.10 23.36
C PRO A 274 5.23 -2.65 22.91
N GLN A 275 4.56 -1.85 23.75
CA GLN A 275 4.13 -0.50 23.39
C GLN A 275 5.30 0.44 23.10
N ASP A 276 6.39 0.30 23.83
CA ASP A 276 7.62 1.09 23.68
C ASP A 276 8.43 0.77 22.40
N TYR A 277 8.11 -0.36 21.74
CA TYR A 277 8.67 -0.69 20.43
C TYR A 277 8.05 0.16 19.31
N ILE A 278 6.80 0.59 19.47
CA ILE A 278 6.03 1.27 18.43
C ILE A 278 6.34 2.77 18.45
N ALA A 279 7.21 3.21 17.55
CA ALA A 279 7.56 4.61 17.35
C ALA A 279 6.62 5.34 16.37
N GLY A 280 5.96 4.61 15.45
CA GLY A 280 5.02 5.16 14.50
C GLY A 280 4.24 4.07 13.76
N THR A 281 3.13 4.46 13.12
CA THR A 281 2.27 3.52 12.37
C THR A 281 2.15 3.89 10.88
N ALA A 282 2.78 5.00 10.45
CA ALA A 282 2.78 5.40 9.05
C ALA A 282 3.54 4.37 8.21
N GLY A 283 3.00 4.03 7.04
CA GLY A 283 3.62 3.07 6.11
C GLY A 283 3.52 1.60 6.51
N ALA A 284 2.90 1.26 7.67
CA ALA A 284 2.78 -0.15 8.09
C ALA A 284 1.93 -0.99 7.11
N GLY A 285 0.90 -0.40 6.50
CA GLY A 285 0.12 -1.03 5.43
C GLY A 285 0.96 -1.31 4.19
N ASP A 286 1.74 -0.32 3.74
CA ASP A 286 2.64 -0.46 2.59
C ASP A 286 3.74 -1.50 2.86
N ALA A 287 4.31 -1.51 4.08
CA ALA A 287 5.29 -2.50 4.51
C ALA A 287 4.70 -3.93 4.54
N PHE A 288 3.44 -4.07 5.00
CA PHE A 288 2.70 -5.32 4.91
C PHE A 288 2.53 -5.74 3.44
N CYS A 289 2.07 -4.82 2.60
CA CYS A 289 1.89 -5.03 1.16
C CYS A 289 3.20 -5.46 0.50
N ALA A 290 4.33 -4.79 0.78
CA ALA A 290 5.66 -5.15 0.28
C ALA A 290 6.03 -6.60 0.64
N GLY A 291 5.82 -7.00 1.90
CA GLY A 291 6.11 -8.36 2.35
C GLY A 291 5.24 -9.42 1.66
N VAL A 292 3.95 -9.13 1.43
CA VAL A 292 3.02 -10.02 0.70
C VAL A 292 3.42 -10.11 -0.77
N LEU A 293 3.67 -8.97 -1.43
CA LEU A 293 4.06 -8.92 -2.84
C LEU A 293 5.38 -9.63 -3.11
N LEU A 294 6.35 -9.54 -2.18
CA LEU A 294 7.59 -10.33 -2.23
C LEU A 294 7.27 -11.81 -2.31
N GLY A 295 6.45 -12.32 -1.38
CA GLY A 295 6.09 -13.74 -1.34
C GLY A 295 5.32 -14.18 -2.59
N LEU A 296 4.39 -13.38 -3.09
CA LEU A 296 3.64 -13.64 -4.32
C LEU A 296 4.57 -13.64 -5.55
N HIS A 297 5.53 -12.71 -5.61
CA HIS A 297 6.54 -12.68 -6.67
C HIS A 297 7.39 -13.94 -6.68
N GLU A 298 7.84 -14.41 -5.52
CA GLU A 298 8.65 -15.62 -5.38
C GLU A 298 7.84 -16.93 -5.46
N GLY A 299 6.50 -16.84 -5.53
CA GLY A 299 5.61 -18.00 -5.62
C GLY A 299 5.53 -18.81 -4.31
N TRP A 300 5.70 -18.15 -3.16
CA TRP A 300 5.61 -18.80 -1.86
C TRP A 300 4.17 -19.21 -1.52
N GLU A 301 4.06 -20.18 -0.60
CA GLU A 301 2.77 -20.51 -0.01
C GLU A 301 2.14 -19.30 0.70
N LEU A 302 0.81 -19.16 0.59
CA LEU A 302 0.08 -17.98 1.05
C LEU A 302 0.29 -17.68 2.54
N GLN A 303 0.39 -18.72 3.38
CA GLN A 303 0.72 -18.57 4.80
C GLN A 303 2.06 -17.85 5.00
N ARG A 304 3.06 -18.21 4.19
CA ARG A 304 4.39 -17.56 4.24
C ARG A 304 4.33 -16.12 3.73
N CYS A 305 3.51 -15.84 2.71
CA CYS A 305 3.29 -14.47 2.23
C CYS A 305 2.75 -13.57 3.35
N LEU A 306 1.68 -14.02 4.04
CA LEU A 306 1.08 -13.27 5.14
C LEU A 306 2.02 -13.12 6.34
N LEU A 307 2.73 -14.20 6.72
CA LEU A 307 3.76 -14.16 7.77
C LEU A 307 4.82 -13.10 7.46
N THR A 308 5.31 -13.07 6.21
CA THR A 308 6.28 -12.05 5.77
C THR A 308 5.68 -10.66 5.86
N GLY A 309 4.44 -10.47 5.40
CA GLY A 309 3.72 -9.19 5.49
C GLY A 309 3.66 -8.66 6.92
N VAL A 310 3.19 -9.46 7.88
CA VAL A 310 3.09 -9.00 9.29
C VAL A 310 4.45 -8.75 9.94
N CYS A 311 5.51 -9.47 9.52
CA CYS A 311 6.85 -9.24 10.04
C CYS A 311 7.49 -7.95 9.48
N VAL A 312 7.31 -7.66 8.19
CA VAL A 312 7.81 -6.42 7.56
C VAL A 312 7.03 -5.21 8.11
N ALA A 313 5.70 -5.33 8.26
CA ALA A 313 4.88 -4.32 8.93
C ALA A 313 5.35 -4.07 10.38
N ALA A 314 5.65 -5.12 11.15
CA ALA A 314 6.18 -4.97 12.51
C ALA A 314 7.53 -4.25 12.52
N ALA A 315 8.39 -4.50 11.52
CA ALA A 315 9.67 -3.80 11.42
C ALA A 315 9.49 -2.29 11.14
N SER A 316 8.53 -1.90 10.31
CA SER A 316 8.27 -0.48 10.01
C SER A 316 7.82 0.29 11.24
N LEU A 317 7.08 -0.33 12.16
CA LEU A 317 6.59 0.29 13.38
C LEU A 317 7.70 0.77 14.36
N ALA A 318 8.93 0.29 14.20
CA ALA A 318 10.07 0.69 15.02
C ALA A 318 10.59 2.11 14.73
N HIS A 319 10.03 2.81 13.76
CA HIS A 319 10.45 4.15 13.38
C HIS A 319 9.25 5.05 13.04
N PRO A 320 9.29 6.36 13.32
CA PRO A 320 8.17 7.26 13.02
C PRO A 320 7.94 7.52 11.52
N THR A 321 8.96 7.33 10.67
CA THR A 321 8.82 7.43 9.20
C THR A 321 8.46 6.10 8.57
N CYS A 322 7.87 6.12 7.37
CA CYS A 322 7.23 4.96 6.75
C CYS A 322 8.16 3.75 6.53
N THR A 323 9.41 3.99 6.10
CA THR A 323 10.29 2.89 5.64
C THR A 323 11.55 2.69 6.48
N ALA A 324 11.92 3.64 7.38
CA ALA A 324 13.22 3.59 8.06
C ALA A 324 13.38 2.41 9.02
N GLY A 325 12.27 1.90 9.58
CA GLY A 325 12.28 0.74 10.47
C GLY A 325 12.58 -0.58 9.74
N VAL A 326 12.24 -0.69 8.46
CA VAL A 326 12.49 -1.89 7.66
C VAL A 326 13.98 -2.00 7.32
N LYS A 327 14.54 -3.20 7.50
CA LYS A 327 15.94 -3.53 7.21
C LYS A 327 15.98 -4.74 6.27
N SER A 328 16.72 -5.80 6.60
CA SER A 328 16.69 -7.03 5.78
C SER A 328 15.45 -7.88 6.06
N LEU A 329 15.06 -8.72 5.11
CA LEU A 329 14.00 -9.70 5.30
C LEU A 329 14.27 -10.62 6.50
N SER A 330 15.52 -11.08 6.65
CA SER A 330 15.93 -11.91 7.79
C SER A 330 15.73 -11.22 9.14
N SER A 331 16.07 -9.91 9.21
CA SER A 331 15.84 -9.11 10.42
C SER A 331 14.35 -8.95 10.72
N SER A 332 13.52 -8.71 9.70
CA SER A 332 12.07 -8.60 9.87
C SER A 332 11.46 -9.93 10.35
N LEU A 333 11.83 -11.05 9.76
CA LEU A 333 11.36 -12.38 10.19
C LEU A 333 11.85 -12.76 11.60
N ALA A 334 13.03 -12.28 12.02
CA ALA A 334 13.55 -12.51 13.37
C ALA A 334 12.68 -11.85 14.44
N LEU A 335 11.94 -10.78 14.13
CA LEU A 335 10.98 -10.16 15.06
C LEU A 335 9.88 -11.13 15.47
N GLY A 336 9.39 -11.96 14.56
CA GLY A 336 8.40 -13.00 14.84
C GLY A 336 8.91 -14.02 15.87
N LYS A 337 10.22 -14.39 15.80
CA LYS A 337 10.86 -15.25 16.80
C LYS A 337 11.06 -14.53 18.13
N LYS A 338 11.42 -13.24 18.09
CA LYS A 338 11.72 -12.43 19.28
C LYS A 338 10.47 -12.12 20.10
N PHE A 339 9.39 -11.68 19.46
CA PHE A 339 8.20 -11.16 20.16
C PHE A 339 7.03 -12.16 20.18
N GLY A 340 7.06 -13.18 19.31
CA GLY A 340 5.93 -14.07 19.12
C GLY A 340 4.75 -13.37 18.45
N PHE A 341 3.64 -14.10 18.36
CA PHE A 341 2.42 -13.62 17.72
C PHE A 341 1.30 -13.42 18.72
N ARG A 342 0.37 -12.55 18.41
CA ARG A 342 -0.89 -12.42 19.13
C ARG A 342 -1.65 -13.75 19.12
N PRO A 343 -2.61 -13.98 20.01
CA PRO A 343 -3.47 -15.17 19.96
C PRO A 343 -4.06 -15.38 18.58
N LYS A 344 -4.30 -16.64 18.23
CA LYS A 344 -4.97 -16.95 16.96
C LYS A 344 -6.31 -16.22 16.88
N ILE A 345 -6.55 -15.58 15.75
CA ILE A 345 -7.81 -14.92 15.48
C ILE A 345 -8.88 -16.00 15.40
N ALA A 346 -9.88 -15.94 16.30
CA ALA A 346 -10.98 -16.89 16.31
C ALA A 346 -11.77 -16.73 15.00
N SER A 347 -11.63 -17.68 14.08
CA SER A 347 -12.55 -17.82 12.96
C SER A 347 -13.85 -18.33 13.52
N ALA A 348 -14.90 -17.50 13.56
CA ALA A 348 -16.24 -18.04 13.65
C ALA A 348 -16.45 -19.01 12.48
N GLY A 349 -16.80 -20.25 12.78
CA GLY A 349 -16.99 -21.36 11.86
C GLY A 349 -17.98 -21.08 10.73
#